data_e090ec76dd2413d1efdbb9227056ed9a
#
_entry.id   e090ec76dd2413d1efdbb9227056ed9a
#
_cell.length_a   1.000
_cell.length_b   1.000
_cell.length_c   1.000
_cell.angle_alpha   90.00
_cell.angle_beta   90.00
_cell.angle_gamma   90.00
#
_symmetry.space_group_name_H-M   'P 1'
#
loop_
_entity.id
_entity.type
_entity.pdbx_description
1 polymer ?
#
loop_
_entity_poly.entity_id
_entity_poly.type
_entity_poly.pdbx_seq_one_letter_code
_entity_poly.pdbx_strand_id
1 'polypeptide(L)'
;MAAPHLCADGSCCSHPSAVPGVQQTLEEMDFDRGIWSAALNGDLGRVKYFIQKATDPSQPDSAGYTALHYASRNGHYAVCQFLLESGAKCDAQTHGGATALHRASYCGHTEIARLLLSHGSNPWLVDNDGMTSLHKAAEKGHEDVCSLLLQHSPALKAVRDRKARLACDLLPCNSGLWDLLAS
;
A
#
# COMPACT_ATOMS: atom_id res chain seq x y z
N MET A 1 27.24 -18.04 -4.25
CA MET A 1 25.97 -18.38 -3.64
C MET A 1 25.22 -17.08 -3.37
N ALA A 2 24.08 -16.91 -4.02
CA ALA A 2 23.30 -15.71 -3.81
C ALA A 2 22.47 -15.83 -2.52
N ALA A 3 22.68 -14.94 -1.57
CA ALA A 3 21.83 -14.88 -0.38
C ALA A 3 20.46 -14.29 -0.75
N PRO A 4 19.40 -14.72 -0.09
CA PRO A 4 18.10 -14.07 -0.28
C PRO A 4 18.19 -12.60 0.11
N HIS A 5 17.57 -11.76 -0.68
CA HIS A 5 17.46 -10.35 -0.36
C HIS A 5 16.19 -10.13 0.44
N LEU A 6 16.34 -9.52 1.61
CA LEU A 6 15.21 -9.12 2.42
C LEU A 6 14.91 -7.65 2.16
N CYS A 7 13.66 -7.35 1.94
CA CYS A 7 13.20 -5.97 1.89
C CYS A 7 13.27 -5.34 3.27
N ALA A 8 13.26 -4.02 3.35
CA ALA A 8 13.29 -3.30 4.62
C ALA A 8 12.10 -3.65 5.52
N ASP A 9 11.01 -4.10 4.96
CA ASP A 9 9.82 -4.55 5.69
C ASP A 9 9.87 -6.03 6.08
N GLY A 10 11.00 -6.69 5.86
CA GLY A 10 11.17 -8.10 6.16
C GLY A 10 10.70 -9.06 5.08
N SER A 11 10.11 -8.55 3.99
CA SER A 11 9.70 -9.44 2.91
C SER A 11 10.91 -9.89 2.09
N CYS A 12 10.87 -11.14 1.62
CA CYS A 12 11.94 -11.70 0.83
C CYS A 12 11.78 -11.28 -0.64
N CYS A 13 12.82 -10.66 -1.16
CA CYS A 13 12.89 -10.28 -2.57
C CYS A 13 13.71 -11.26 -3.41
N SER A 14 14.23 -12.33 -2.82
CA SER A 14 15.05 -13.28 -3.53
C SER A 14 14.24 -14.05 -4.56
N HIS A 15 14.93 -14.47 -5.58
CA HIS A 15 14.34 -15.32 -6.61
C HIS A 15 14.86 -16.74 -6.44
N PRO A 16 13.96 -17.71 -6.30
CA PRO A 16 14.36 -19.09 -6.09
C PRO A 16 15.15 -19.69 -7.25
N SER A 17 15.08 -19.09 -8.42
CA SER A 17 15.84 -19.54 -9.60
C SER A 17 17.35 -19.57 -9.38
N ALA A 18 17.86 -18.89 -8.37
CA ALA A 18 19.28 -18.90 -8.06
C ALA A 18 19.73 -20.18 -7.36
N VAL A 19 18.81 -21.04 -6.91
CA VAL A 19 19.15 -22.25 -6.15
C VAL A 19 18.83 -23.48 -7.00
N PRO A 20 19.86 -24.25 -7.42
CA PRO A 20 19.63 -25.46 -8.20
C PRO A 20 18.75 -26.45 -7.44
N GLY A 21 17.79 -27.03 -8.13
CA GLY A 21 16.91 -28.05 -7.57
C GLY A 21 15.68 -27.51 -6.84
N VAL A 22 15.58 -26.20 -6.68
CA VAL A 22 14.38 -25.56 -6.10
C VAL A 22 13.40 -25.26 -7.23
N GLN A 23 12.19 -25.75 -7.10
CA GLN A 23 11.11 -25.46 -8.04
C GLN A 23 10.26 -24.32 -7.50
N GLN A 24 9.92 -23.38 -8.38
CA GLN A 24 8.96 -22.34 -8.06
C GLN A 24 7.57 -22.95 -7.89
N THR A 25 6.80 -22.42 -6.95
CA THR A 25 5.39 -22.80 -6.84
C THR A 25 4.60 -22.16 -7.98
N LEU A 26 3.43 -22.73 -8.28
CA LEU A 26 2.55 -22.14 -9.31
C LEU A 26 2.15 -20.71 -8.95
N GLU A 27 1.95 -20.42 -7.67
CA GLU A 27 1.60 -19.08 -7.19
C GLU A 27 2.73 -18.07 -7.43
N GLU A 28 3.98 -18.48 -7.17
CA GLU A 28 5.16 -17.64 -7.44
C GLU A 28 5.31 -17.37 -8.93
N MET A 29 5.11 -18.38 -9.76
CA MET A 29 5.19 -18.24 -11.21
C MET A 29 4.08 -17.32 -11.74
N ASP A 30 2.88 -17.43 -11.21
CA ASP A 30 1.76 -16.57 -11.58
C ASP A 30 2.01 -15.13 -11.17
N PHE A 31 2.59 -14.91 -9.98
CA PHE A 31 2.98 -13.57 -9.52
C PHE A 31 4.01 -12.95 -10.46
N ASP A 32 5.08 -13.68 -10.77
CA ASP A 32 6.18 -13.18 -11.62
C ASP A 32 5.71 -12.83 -13.03
N ARG A 33 4.70 -13.53 -13.53
CA ARG A 33 4.16 -13.32 -14.88
C ARG A 33 3.00 -12.34 -14.91
N GLY A 34 2.46 -11.97 -13.76
CA GLY A 34 1.25 -11.20 -13.66
C GLY A 34 1.46 -9.70 -13.56
N ILE A 35 0.33 -9.00 -13.52
CA ILE A 35 0.28 -7.55 -13.35
C ILE A 35 0.87 -7.11 -12.02
N TRP A 36 0.83 -7.97 -11.00
CA TRP A 36 1.34 -7.66 -9.67
C TRP A 36 2.84 -7.41 -9.67
N SER A 37 3.59 -8.27 -10.32
CA SER A 37 5.04 -8.11 -10.46
C SER A 37 5.38 -6.85 -11.25
N ALA A 38 4.66 -6.58 -12.33
CA ALA A 38 4.86 -5.36 -13.11
C ALA A 38 4.62 -4.12 -12.26
N ALA A 39 3.56 -4.11 -11.45
CA ALA A 39 3.24 -2.99 -10.56
C ALA A 39 4.25 -2.86 -9.42
N LEU A 40 4.69 -3.98 -8.85
CA LEU A 40 5.70 -4.00 -7.80
C LEU A 40 7.02 -3.36 -8.26
N ASN A 41 7.42 -3.65 -9.49
CA ASN A 41 8.67 -3.16 -10.08
C ASN A 41 8.54 -1.78 -10.73
N GLY A 42 7.34 -1.23 -10.78
CA GLY A 42 7.10 0.06 -11.43
C GLY A 42 7.19 0.01 -12.95
N ASP A 43 7.03 -1.17 -13.54
CA ASP A 43 7.10 -1.36 -14.98
C ASP A 43 5.79 -0.97 -15.64
N LEU A 44 5.64 0.32 -15.92
CA LEU A 44 4.42 0.87 -16.52
C LEU A 44 4.11 0.24 -17.88
N GLY A 45 5.14 -0.06 -18.67
CA GLY A 45 4.96 -0.70 -19.98
C GLY A 45 4.28 -2.06 -19.88
N ARG A 46 4.73 -2.90 -18.93
CA ARG A 46 4.11 -4.20 -18.68
C ARG A 46 2.71 -4.07 -18.09
N VAL A 47 2.49 -3.11 -17.19
CA VAL A 47 1.15 -2.85 -16.65
C VAL A 47 0.19 -2.48 -17.77
N LYS A 48 0.59 -1.59 -18.68
CA LYS A 48 -0.20 -1.21 -19.85
C LYS A 48 -0.49 -2.42 -20.73
N TYR A 49 0.50 -3.27 -20.94
CA TYR A 49 0.33 -4.50 -21.72
C TYR A 49 -0.76 -5.39 -21.14
N PHE A 50 -0.72 -5.65 -19.83
CA PHE A 50 -1.72 -6.49 -19.18
C PHE A 50 -3.13 -5.88 -19.26
N ILE A 51 -3.25 -4.59 -19.07
CA ILE A 51 -4.56 -3.92 -19.15
C ILE A 51 -5.10 -3.99 -20.59
N GLN A 52 -4.25 -3.82 -21.61
CA GLN A 52 -4.64 -3.97 -23.00
C GLN A 52 -5.08 -5.40 -23.35
N LYS A 53 -4.56 -6.40 -22.65
CA LYS A 53 -4.97 -7.80 -22.79
C LYS A 53 -6.20 -8.15 -21.96
N ALA A 54 -6.94 -7.16 -21.50
CA ALA A 54 -8.16 -7.29 -20.70
C ALA A 54 -7.96 -7.95 -19.34
N THR A 55 -6.74 -7.83 -18.77
CA THR A 55 -6.51 -8.22 -17.38
C THR A 55 -7.26 -7.26 -16.47
N ASP A 56 -7.96 -7.79 -15.46
CA ASP A 56 -8.66 -6.98 -14.49
C ASP A 56 -7.64 -6.16 -13.66
N PRO A 57 -7.71 -4.81 -13.68
CA PRO A 57 -6.79 -3.99 -12.91
C PRO A 57 -6.94 -4.18 -11.40
N SER A 58 -8.04 -4.73 -10.94
CA SER A 58 -8.34 -4.96 -9.53
C SER A 58 -8.19 -6.43 -9.12
N GLN A 59 -7.59 -7.27 -9.97
CA GLN A 59 -7.44 -8.68 -9.66
C GLN A 59 -6.55 -8.89 -8.45
N PRO A 60 -7.05 -9.58 -7.40
CA PRO A 60 -6.23 -9.87 -6.22
C PRO A 60 -5.32 -11.07 -6.44
N ASP A 61 -4.18 -11.06 -5.77
CA ASP A 61 -3.31 -12.24 -5.67
C ASP A 61 -3.79 -13.15 -4.52
N SER A 62 -2.99 -14.17 -4.18
CA SER A 62 -3.32 -15.13 -3.13
C SER A 62 -3.50 -14.48 -1.74
N ALA A 63 -2.88 -13.33 -1.48
CA ALA A 63 -3.00 -12.59 -0.23
C ALA A 63 -4.06 -11.49 -0.28
N GLY A 64 -4.75 -11.35 -1.41
CA GLY A 64 -5.72 -10.29 -1.63
C GLY A 64 -5.12 -8.97 -2.07
N TYR A 65 -3.82 -8.91 -2.35
CA TYR A 65 -3.16 -7.71 -2.83
C TYR A 65 -3.47 -7.51 -4.32
N THR A 66 -3.82 -6.28 -4.69
CA THR A 66 -3.96 -5.89 -6.10
C THR A 66 -2.68 -5.21 -6.58
N ALA A 67 -2.58 -5.00 -7.89
CA ALA A 67 -1.48 -4.25 -8.47
C ALA A 67 -1.36 -2.86 -7.85
N LEU A 68 -2.49 -2.22 -7.54
CA LEU A 68 -2.51 -0.89 -6.91
C LEU A 68 -1.88 -0.91 -5.51
N HIS A 69 -2.09 -1.97 -4.73
CA HIS A 69 -1.45 -2.13 -3.42
C HIS A 69 0.08 -2.16 -3.55
N TYR A 70 0.60 -2.94 -4.49
CA TYR A 70 2.04 -3.07 -4.71
C TYR A 70 2.66 -1.76 -5.19
N ALA A 71 2.02 -1.11 -6.16
CA ALA A 71 2.50 0.16 -6.69
C ALA A 71 2.48 1.27 -5.62
N SER A 72 1.43 1.30 -4.80
CA SER A 72 1.29 2.28 -3.72
C SER A 72 2.34 2.08 -2.63
N ARG A 73 2.60 0.82 -2.27
CA ARG A 73 3.62 0.49 -1.27
C ARG A 73 5.02 0.90 -1.72
N ASN A 74 5.32 0.69 -2.99
CA ASN A 74 6.67 0.93 -3.53
C ASN A 74 6.86 2.32 -4.13
N GLY A 75 5.84 3.17 -4.12
CA GLY A 75 6.00 4.57 -4.55
C GLY A 75 5.96 4.79 -6.05
N HIS A 76 5.35 3.89 -6.81
CA HIS A 76 5.28 4.00 -8.27
C HIS A 76 4.05 4.82 -8.70
N TYR A 77 4.18 6.13 -8.67
CA TYR A 77 3.09 7.06 -8.92
C TYR A 77 2.44 6.86 -10.30
N ALA A 78 3.26 6.76 -11.35
CA ALA A 78 2.75 6.62 -12.72
C ALA A 78 1.93 5.34 -12.89
N VAL A 79 2.35 4.23 -12.26
CA VAL A 79 1.61 2.98 -12.27
C VAL A 79 0.30 3.12 -11.52
N CYS A 80 0.31 3.74 -10.34
CA CYS A 80 -0.91 4.00 -9.58
C CYS A 80 -1.90 4.82 -10.38
N GLN A 81 -1.43 5.89 -11.01
CA GLN A 81 -2.27 6.77 -11.83
C GLN A 81 -2.90 6.00 -13.00
N PHE A 82 -2.09 5.24 -13.71
CA PHE A 82 -2.59 4.46 -14.84
C PHE A 82 -3.63 3.41 -14.41
N LEU A 83 -3.37 2.70 -13.31
CA LEU A 83 -4.31 1.71 -12.78
C LEU A 83 -5.65 2.35 -12.38
N LEU A 84 -5.61 3.48 -11.70
CA LEU A 84 -6.82 4.19 -11.30
C LEU A 84 -7.62 4.71 -12.51
N GLU A 85 -6.93 5.24 -13.52
CA GLU A 85 -7.56 5.66 -14.77
C GLU A 85 -8.15 4.49 -15.55
N SER A 86 -7.61 3.29 -15.36
CA SER A 86 -8.09 2.06 -16.00
C SER A 86 -9.23 1.39 -15.23
N GLY A 87 -9.71 2.00 -14.16
CA GLY A 87 -10.84 1.51 -13.39
C GLY A 87 -10.48 0.63 -12.20
N ALA A 88 -9.21 0.64 -11.73
CA ALA A 88 -8.84 -0.08 -10.53
C ALA A 88 -9.62 0.43 -9.31
N LYS A 89 -10.08 -0.50 -8.47
CA LYS A 89 -10.81 -0.14 -7.26
C LYS A 89 -9.83 0.42 -6.22
N CYS A 90 -9.98 1.70 -5.90
CA CYS A 90 -9.09 2.36 -4.94
C CYS A 90 -9.27 1.86 -3.50
N ASP A 91 -10.43 1.30 -3.17
CA ASP A 91 -10.75 0.82 -1.81
C ASP A 91 -10.70 -0.70 -1.68
N ALA A 92 -10.12 -1.41 -2.65
CA ALA A 92 -9.93 -2.86 -2.54
C ALA A 92 -9.09 -3.16 -1.30
N GLN A 93 -9.53 -4.15 -0.52
CA GLN A 93 -8.87 -4.53 0.73
C GLN A 93 -8.18 -5.88 0.58
N THR A 94 -6.97 -5.99 1.15
CA THR A 94 -6.27 -7.27 1.26
C THR A 94 -6.97 -8.18 2.26
N HIS A 95 -6.52 -9.43 2.41
CA HIS A 95 -7.03 -10.32 3.44
C HIS A 95 -6.84 -9.76 4.85
N GLY A 96 -5.83 -8.92 5.06
CA GLY A 96 -5.63 -8.18 6.31
C GLY A 96 -6.45 -6.90 6.44
N GLY A 97 -7.30 -6.60 5.47
CA GLY A 97 -8.14 -5.41 5.47
C GLY A 97 -7.46 -4.13 5.00
N ALA A 98 -6.21 -4.18 4.58
CA ALA A 98 -5.45 -2.99 4.17
C ALA A 98 -5.87 -2.53 2.77
N THR A 99 -6.00 -1.22 2.59
CA THR A 99 -6.22 -0.61 1.28
C THR A 99 -4.90 -0.08 0.71
N ALA A 100 -4.91 0.34 -0.55
CA ALA A 100 -3.76 1.02 -1.16
C ALA A 100 -3.38 2.27 -0.38
N LEU A 101 -4.37 2.99 0.16
CA LEU A 101 -4.13 4.18 0.99
C LEU A 101 -3.40 3.83 2.29
N HIS A 102 -3.72 2.70 2.92
CA HIS A 102 -2.97 2.20 4.08
C HIS A 102 -1.48 1.99 3.73
N ARG A 103 -1.22 1.38 2.57
CA ARG A 103 0.15 1.08 2.13
C ARG A 103 0.92 2.35 1.81
N ALA A 104 0.32 3.28 1.08
CA ALA A 104 0.94 4.56 0.76
C ALA A 104 1.23 5.37 2.04
N SER A 105 0.31 5.37 2.97
CA SER A 105 0.44 6.09 4.25
C SER A 105 1.54 5.50 5.13
N TYR A 106 1.60 4.18 5.22
CA TYR A 106 2.63 3.48 6.00
C TYR A 106 4.03 3.75 5.45
N CYS A 107 4.17 3.81 4.13
CA CYS A 107 5.45 4.04 3.47
C CYS A 107 5.77 5.53 3.25
N GLY A 108 4.84 6.43 3.54
CA GLY A 108 5.08 7.88 3.43
C GLY A 108 5.02 8.43 2.02
N HIS A 109 4.31 7.77 1.11
CA HIS A 109 4.15 8.23 -0.28
C HIS A 109 2.99 9.23 -0.37
N THR A 110 3.27 10.49 -0.03
CA THR A 110 2.27 11.55 0.09
C THR A 110 1.54 11.81 -1.23
N GLU A 111 2.26 11.85 -2.34
CA GLU A 111 1.66 12.13 -3.65
C GLU A 111 0.71 11.00 -4.09
N ILE A 112 1.06 9.76 -3.78
CA ILE A 112 0.18 8.62 -4.05
C ILE A 112 -1.06 8.67 -3.15
N ALA A 113 -0.89 9.01 -1.88
CA ALA A 113 -2.02 9.19 -0.98
C ALA A 113 -2.97 10.27 -1.49
N ARG A 114 -2.43 11.38 -1.97
CA ARG A 114 -3.21 12.47 -2.57
C ARG A 114 -3.96 12.00 -3.82
N LEU A 115 -3.28 11.25 -4.68
CA LEU A 115 -3.87 10.68 -5.89
C LEU A 115 -5.04 9.74 -5.54
N LEU A 116 -4.84 8.85 -4.58
CA LEU A 116 -5.88 7.93 -4.12
C LEU A 116 -7.10 8.68 -3.58
N LEU A 117 -6.89 9.68 -2.75
CA LEU A 117 -7.98 10.50 -2.21
C LEU A 117 -8.72 11.25 -3.32
N SER A 118 -8.01 11.73 -4.34
CA SER A 118 -8.63 12.41 -5.48
C SER A 118 -9.49 11.48 -6.32
N HIS A 119 -9.22 10.18 -6.29
CA HIS A 119 -10.02 9.15 -6.96
C HIS A 119 -11.11 8.55 -6.07
N GLY A 120 -11.34 9.13 -4.92
CA GLY A 120 -12.44 8.74 -4.03
C GLY A 120 -12.10 7.66 -3.01
N SER A 121 -10.82 7.40 -2.73
CA SER A 121 -10.44 6.48 -1.65
C SER A 121 -11.04 6.93 -0.33
N ASN A 122 -11.59 5.98 0.42
CA ASN A 122 -12.20 6.23 1.71
C ASN A 122 -11.16 6.14 2.82
N PRO A 123 -10.76 7.26 3.44
CA PRO A 123 -9.74 7.25 4.50
C PRO A 123 -10.26 6.66 5.83
N TRP A 124 -11.56 6.42 5.94
CA TRP A 124 -12.17 5.84 7.14
C TRP A 124 -12.08 4.32 7.21
N LEU A 125 -11.71 3.66 6.11
CA LEU A 125 -11.57 2.20 6.10
C LEU A 125 -10.47 1.77 7.06
N VAL A 126 -10.74 0.70 7.80
CA VAL A 126 -9.82 0.15 8.79
C VAL A 126 -9.37 -1.25 8.37
N ASP A 127 -8.17 -1.61 8.79
CA ASP A 127 -7.66 -2.96 8.60
C ASP A 127 -8.16 -3.89 9.73
N ASN A 128 -7.64 -5.12 9.77
CA ASN A 128 -8.03 -6.10 10.77
C ASN A 128 -7.65 -5.69 12.21
N ASP A 129 -6.71 -4.76 12.36
CA ASP A 129 -6.33 -4.19 13.66
C ASP A 129 -7.16 -2.96 14.03
N GLY A 130 -8.12 -2.58 13.20
CA GLY A 130 -8.94 -1.39 13.38
C GLY A 130 -8.19 -0.09 13.06
N MET A 131 -7.04 -0.16 12.40
CA MET A 131 -6.22 1.00 12.10
C MET A 131 -6.63 1.65 10.80
N THR A 132 -6.75 2.97 10.82
CA THR A 132 -6.94 3.78 9.60
C THR A 132 -5.60 4.07 8.95
N SER A 133 -5.64 4.68 7.76
CA SER A 133 -4.42 5.17 7.10
C SER A 133 -3.70 6.21 7.96
N LEU A 134 -4.45 7.02 8.72
CA LEU A 134 -3.86 8.00 9.63
C LEU A 134 -3.05 7.31 10.75
N HIS A 135 -3.55 6.22 11.31
CA HIS A 135 -2.80 5.43 12.29
C HIS A 135 -1.48 4.93 11.70
N LYS A 136 -1.52 4.41 10.47
CA LYS A 136 -0.33 3.90 9.78
C LYS A 136 0.70 4.99 9.54
N ALA A 137 0.26 6.17 9.09
CA ALA A 137 1.15 7.31 8.86
C ALA A 137 1.76 7.82 10.17
N ALA A 138 0.95 7.92 11.22
CA ALA A 138 1.40 8.37 12.54
C ALA A 138 2.43 7.41 13.15
N GLU A 139 2.18 6.11 13.06
CA GLU A 139 3.10 5.08 13.56
C GLU A 139 4.51 5.23 12.98
N LYS A 140 4.60 5.63 11.72
CA LYS A 140 5.88 5.82 11.03
C LYS A 140 6.37 7.27 11.02
N GLY A 141 5.62 8.20 11.58
CA GLY A 141 6.01 9.60 11.68
C GLY A 141 5.96 10.36 10.36
N HIS A 142 5.09 9.98 9.42
CA HIS A 142 4.95 10.64 8.13
C HIS A 142 4.03 11.86 8.25
N GLU A 143 4.63 13.00 8.55
CA GLU A 143 3.90 14.24 8.82
C GLU A 143 3.05 14.73 7.65
N ASP A 144 3.62 14.67 6.45
CA ASP A 144 2.93 15.14 5.24
C ASP A 144 1.66 14.33 4.96
N VAL A 145 1.74 13.01 5.14
CA VAL A 145 0.58 12.13 4.97
C VAL A 145 -0.48 12.40 6.03
N CYS A 146 -0.06 12.55 7.28
CA CYS A 146 -0.97 12.88 8.38
C CYS A 146 -1.70 14.21 8.11
N SER A 147 -0.96 15.24 7.70
CA SER A 147 -1.54 16.54 7.36
C SER A 147 -2.54 16.43 6.22
N LEU A 148 -2.20 15.69 5.18
CA LEU A 148 -3.06 15.46 4.03
C LEU A 148 -4.36 14.77 4.43
N LEU A 149 -4.28 13.71 5.22
CA LEU A 149 -5.45 12.96 5.67
C LEU A 149 -6.36 13.82 6.55
N LEU A 150 -5.79 14.62 7.45
CA LEU A 150 -6.55 15.52 8.32
C LEU A 150 -7.17 16.69 7.57
N GLN A 151 -6.53 17.19 6.52
CA GLN A 151 -7.13 18.19 5.63
C GLN A 151 -8.35 17.64 4.92
N HIS A 152 -8.27 16.37 4.53
CA HIS A 152 -9.38 15.69 3.87
C HIS A 152 -10.52 15.37 4.84
N SER A 153 -10.18 14.83 6.02
CA SER A 153 -11.14 14.40 7.03
C SER A 153 -10.60 14.64 8.44
N PRO A 154 -10.81 15.82 9.02
CA PRO A 154 -10.25 16.16 10.34
C PRO A 154 -10.68 15.22 11.47
N ALA A 155 -11.87 14.63 11.37
CA ALA A 155 -12.39 13.73 12.40
C ALA A 155 -11.65 12.38 12.47
N LEU A 156 -10.77 12.08 11.51
CA LEU A 156 -9.95 10.86 11.56
C LEU A 156 -9.09 10.77 12.82
N LYS A 157 -8.68 11.91 13.39
CA LYS A 157 -7.87 11.92 14.61
C LYS A 157 -8.57 11.31 15.82
N ALA A 158 -9.91 11.24 15.80
CA ALA A 158 -10.72 10.68 16.88
C ALA A 158 -10.98 9.18 16.75
N VAL A 159 -10.57 8.55 15.64
CA VAL A 159 -10.80 7.13 15.42
C VAL A 159 -9.82 6.31 16.29
N ARG A 160 -10.37 5.31 16.98
CA ARG A 160 -9.58 4.39 17.80
C ARG A 160 -9.44 3.03 17.11
N ASP A 161 -8.26 2.44 17.24
CA ASP A 161 -8.03 1.09 16.75
C ASP A 161 -8.61 0.04 17.74
N ARG A 162 -8.37 -1.25 17.47
CA ARG A 162 -8.87 -2.33 18.35
C ARG A 162 -8.28 -2.29 19.76
N LYS A 163 -7.12 -1.68 19.94
CA LYS A 163 -6.49 -1.48 21.24
C LYS A 163 -6.89 -0.15 21.88
N ALA A 164 -7.92 0.51 21.33
CA ALA A 164 -8.43 1.81 21.78
C ALA A 164 -7.39 2.94 21.67
N ARG A 165 -6.40 2.82 20.79
CA ARG A 165 -5.38 3.85 20.56
C ARG A 165 -5.83 4.84 19.50
N LEU A 166 -5.55 6.11 19.74
CA LEU A 166 -5.68 7.16 18.73
C LEU A 166 -4.40 7.21 17.88
N ALA A 167 -4.48 7.87 16.73
CA ALA A 167 -3.31 8.07 15.90
C ALA A 167 -2.18 8.79 16.66
N CYS A 168 -2.52 9.76 17.51
CA CYS A 168 -1.53 10.47 18.32
C CYS A 168 -0.80 9.56 19.30
N ASP A 169 -1.43 8.49 19.77
CA ASP A 169 -0.80 7.53 20.70
C ASP A 169 0.30 6.70 20.02
N LEU A 170 0.32 6.66 18.71
CA LEU A 170 1.28 5.89 17.91
C LEU A 170 2.46 6.73 17.45
N LEU A 171 2.44 8.05 17.69
CA LEU A 171 3.49 8.95 17.23
C LEU A 171 4.83 8.60 17.88
N PRO A 172 5.93 8.66 17.11
CA PRO A 172 7.27 8.56 17.69
C PRO A 172 7.54 9.67 18.70
N CYS A 173 8.37 9.41 19.68
CA CYS A 173 8.81 10.41 20.63
C CYS A 173 9.43 11.60 19.88
N ASN A 174 9.12 12.81 20.30
CA ASN A 174 9.60 14.06 19.72
C ASN A 174 9.05 14.39 18.32
N SER A 175 7.89 13.83 17.98
CA SER A 175 7.23 14.20 16.73
C SER A 175 6.54 15.56 16.87
N GLY A 176 6.74 16.44 15.90
CA GLY A 176 6.01 17.72 15.80
C GLY A 176 4.53 17.54 15.48
N LEU A 177 4.09 16.32 15.21
CA LEU A 177 2.70 16.01 14.89
C LEU A 177 1.77 15.99 16.11
N TRP A 178 2.33 16.00 17.33
CA TRP A 178 1.52 15.95 18.55
C TRP A 178 0.44 17.04 18.57
N ASP A 179 0.82 18.26 18.25
CA ASP A 179 -0.11 19.40 18.27
C ASP A 179 -1.21 19.23 17.23
N LEU A 180 -0.87 18.66 16.08
CA LEU A 180 -1.80 18.45 14.98
C LEU A 180 -2.82 17.35 15.30
N LEU A 181 -2.37 16.26 15.91
CA LEU A 181 -3.20 15.08 16.16
C LEU A 181 -3.88 15.11 17.53
N ALA A 182 -3.33 15.79 18.51
CA ALA A 182 -3.86 15.86 19.87
C ALA A 182 -4.85 17.01 20.09
N SER A 183 -4.88 17.99 19.21
CA SER A 183 -5.76 19.17 19.34
C SER A 183 -7.24 18.88 18.94
#